data_c81e54d8867ae1e8fb5b81ead9e232cb
#
_entry.id   c81e54d8867ae1e8fb5b81ead9e232cb
#
_cell.length_a   1.000
_cell.length_b   1.000
_cell.length_c   1.000
_cell.angle_alpha   90.00
_cell.angle_beta   90.00
_cell.angle_gamma   90.00
#
_symmetry.space_group_name_H-M   'P 1'
#
loop_
_entity.id
_entity.type
_entity.pdbx_description
1 polymer ?
#
loop_
_entity_poly.entity_id
_entity_poly.type
_entity_poly.pdbx_seq_one_letter_code
_entity_poly.pdbx_strand_id
1 'polypeptide(L)'
;MVELTNAEKIIEIGVFTGYSSLAMLLPMTERSYDGDIRFHACDTDDDAMAVARKYWKAAQVKHMVREHVGDAKASVEHMREEFGDNYFDLAFVDADKRAYLEYYEQLLPMMKKGGLIIIDNVLWYGRPVNPDFEKDKKTIAIKEFNEFVVNDSRVSHSLVPIGDGISICRVR
;
A
#
# COMPACT_ATOMS: atom_id res chain seq x y z
N MET A 1 -8.56 -4.71 8.38
CA MET A 1 -8.64 -5.05 6.93
C MET A 1 -8.05 -6.43 6.68
N VAL A 2 -6.81 -6.74 7.08
CA VAL A 2 -6.18 -8.07 6.87
C VAL A 2 -7.06 -9.24 7.33
N GLU A 3 -7.64 -9.15 8.51
CA GLU A 3 -8.57 -10.18 9.04
C GLU A 3 -9.89 -10.22 8.26
N LEU A 4 -10.47 -9.05 7.94
CA LEU A 4 -11.75 -8.95 7.21
C LEU A 4 -11.70 -9.53 5.81
N THR A 5 -10.54 -9.45 5.15
CA THR A 5 -10.35 -9.93 3.78
C THR A 5 -9.64 -11.27 3.70
N ASN A 6 -9.19 -11.81 4.84
CA ASN A 6 -8.30 -12.98 4.90
C ASN A 6 -7.06 -12.83 3.98
N ALA A 7 -6.53 -11.61 3.85
CA ALA A 7 -5.38 -11.35 2.99
C ALA A 7 -4.18 -12.20 3.38
N GLU A 8 -3.54 -12.85 2.41
CA GLU A 8 -2.36 -13.70 2.59
C GLU A 8 -1.11 -13.14 1.93
N LYS A 9 -1.26 -12.44 0.81
CA LYS A 9 -0.18 -11.78 0.08
C LYS A 9 -0.42 -10.27 0.11
N ILE A 10 0.45 -9.56 0.81
CA ILE A 10 0.32 -8.12 1.07
C ILE A 10 1.54 -7.39 0.53
N ILE A 11 1.31 -6.23 -0.08
CA ILE A 11 2.37 -5.27 -0.41
C ILE A 11 2.12 -3.94 0.31
N GLU A 12 3.19 -3.38 0.89
CA GLU A 12 3.21 -2.04 1.45
C GLU A 12 4.22 -1.17 0.70
N ILE A 13 3.78 0.00 0.25
CA ILE A 13 4.63 1.04 -0.35
C ILE A 13 4.67 2.23 0.60
N GLY A 14 5.84 2.46 1.21
CA GLY A 14 6.04 3.42 2.30
C GLY A 14 5.91 2.73 3.66
N VAL A 15 6.98 2.09 4.09
CA VAL A 15 7.05 1.30 5.34
C VAL A 15 7.50 2.16 6.52
N PHE A 16 8.43 3.10 6.27
CA PHE A 16 9.06 3.93 7.27
C PHE A 16 9.63 3.08 8.43
N THR A 17 9.20 3.31 9.66
CA THR A 17 9.67 2.57 10.86
C THR A 17 8.88 1.29 11.14
N GLY A 18 7.95 0.89 10.26
CA GLY A 18 7.29 -0.42 10.28
C GLY A 18 6.06 -0.54 11.18
N TYR A 19 5.43 0.57 11.55
CA TYR A 19 4.21 0.52 12.38
C TYR A 19 3.04 -0.16 11.64
N SER A 20 2.73 0.30 10.43
CA SER A 20 1.66 -0.23 9.60
C SER A 20 1.92 -1.67 9.18
N SER A 21 3.15 -1.98 8.76
CA SER A 21 3.53 -3.36 8.42
C SER A 21 3.37 -4.30 9.62
N LEU A 22 3.78 -3.87 10.82
CA LEU A 22 3.61 -4.67 12.02
C LEU A 22 2.13 -4.90 12.35
N ALA A 23 1.30 -3.85 12.25
CA ALA A 23 -0.14 -3.95 12.46
C ALA A 23 -0.83 -4.90 11.45
N MET A 24 -0.31 -5.00 10.22
CA MET A 24 -0.81 -5.94 9.21
C MET A 24 -0.28 -7.37 9.40
N LEU A 25 0.96 -7.52 9.88
CA LEU A 25 1.60 -8.82 10.06
C LEU A 25 1.11 -9.57 11.30
N LEU A 26 0.86 -8.87 12.41
CA LEU A 26 0.45 -9.51 13.67
C LEU A 26 -0.80 -10.41 13.53
N PRO A 27 -1.89 -9.99 12.87
CA PRO A 27 -3.04 -10.87 12.64
C PRO A 27 -2.73 -12.11 11.81
N MET A 28 -1.65 -12.08 11.01
CA MET A 28 -1.26 -13.21 10.17
C MET A 28 -0.53 -14.31 10.97
N THR A 29 -0.03 -14.01 12.16
CA THR A 29 0.68 -14.98 13.01
C THR A 29 -0.23 -16.09 13.55
N GLU A 30 -1.53 -15.83 13.64
CA GLU A 30 -2.54 -16.79 14.09
C GLU A 30 -2.90 -17.83 13.01
N ARG A 31 -2.42 -17.65 11.79
CA ARG A 31 -2.70 -18.54 10.66
C ARG A 31 -1.57 -19.54 10.45
N SER A 32 -1.90 -20.71 9.89
CA SER A 32 -0.90 -21.68 9.47
C SER A 32 0.12 -21.04 8.53
N TYR A 33 1.40 -21.19 8.85
CA TYR A 33 2.50 -20.66 8.04
C TYR A 33 3.17 -21.81 7.27
N ASP A 34 3.19 -21.67 5.96
CA ASP A 34 3.71 -22.67 5.02
C ASP A 34 5.18 -22.42 4.58
N GLY A 35 5.81 -21.38 5.11
CA GLY A 35 7.17 -20.96 4.78
C GLY A 35 7.26 -19.89 3.70
N ASP A 36 6.17 -19.51 3.07
CA ASP A 36 6.15 -18.52 2.00
C ASP A 36 6.22 -17.08 2.50
N ILE A 37 6.83 -16.19 1.70
CA ILE A 37 6.75 -14.75 1.94
C ILE A 37 5.30 -14.30 1.79
N ARG A 38 4.80 -13.60 2.81
CA ARG A 38 3.43 -13.08 2.86
C ARG A 38 3.35 -11.57 2.75
N PHE A 39 4.46 -10.88 3.00
CA PHE A 39 4.50 -9.42 3.06
C PHE A 39 5.69 -8.87 2.29
N HIS A 40 5.42 -8.00 1.32
CA HIS A 40 6.42 -7.30 0.54
C HIS A 40 6.49 -5.84 1.01
N ALA A 41 7.61 -5.44 1.58
CA ALA A 41 7.85 -4.15 2.21
C ALA A 41 8.73 -3.27 1.32
N CYS A 42 8.17 -2.21 0.72
CA CYS A 42 8.88 -1.29 -0.18
C CYS A 42 9.12 0.06 0.49
N ASP A 43 10.38 0.48 0.61
CA ASP A 43 10.75 1.83 1.07
C ASP A 43 12.09 2.26 0.48
N THR A 44 12.29 3.57 0.35
CA THR A 44 13.57 4.16 -0.09
C THR A 44 14.54 4.42 1.06
N ASP A 45 14.04 4.50 2.31
CA ASP A 45 14.81 4.86 3.50
C ASP A 45 15.25 3.60 4.26
N ASP A 46 16.49 3.16 4.01
CA ASP A 46 17.05 1.97 4.67
C ASP A 46 17.31 2.17 6.17
N ASP A 47 17.54 3.41 6.61
CA ASP A 47 17.70 3.72 8.05
C ASP A 47 16.37 3.57 8.79
N ALA A 48 15.27 4.06 8.21
CA ALA A 48 13.93 3.82 8.74
C ALA A 48 13.58 2.33 8.71
N MET A 49 13.90 1.62 7.63
CA MET A 49 13.73 0.17 7.51
C MET A 49 14.55 -0.61 8.55
N ALA A 50 15.71 -0.11 8.98
CA ALA A 50 16.47 -0.74 10.06
C ALA A 50 15.69 -0.75 11.39
N VAL A 51 14.89 0.29 11.65
CA VAL A 51 13.98 0.32 12.80
C VAL A 51 12.86 -0.71 12.62
N ALA A 52 12.24 -0.76 11.45
CA ALA A 52 11.19 -1.75 11.13
C ALA A 52 11.69 -3.19 11.34
N ARG A 53 12.88 -3.52 10.82
CA ARG A 53 13.53 -4.85 11.00
C ARG A 53 13.69 -5.24 12.47
N LYS A 54 14.02 -4.28 13.33
CA LYS A 54 14.16 -4.51 14.78
C LYS A 54 12.81 -4.95 15.39
N TYR A 55 11.74 -4.24 15.05
CA TYR A 55 10.41 -4.56 15.58
C TYR A 55 9.81 -5.81 14.96
N TRP A 56 10.00 -6.07 13.67
CA TRP A 56 9.59 -7.34 13.06
C TRP A 56 10.28 -8.54 13.67
N LYS A 57 11.59 -8.42 14.00
CA LYS A 57 12.32 -9.48 14.74
C LYS A 57 11.77 -9.68 16.14
N ALA A 58 11.54 -8.59 16.88
CA ALA A 58 11.00 -8.65 18.24
C ALA A 58 9.60 -9.30 18.28
N ALA A 59 8.77 -9.04 17.27
CA ALA A 59 7.45 -9.63 17.11
C ALA A 59 7.46 -11.02 16.45
N GLN A 60 8.64 -11.54 16.08
CA GLN A 60 8.83 -12.84 15.43
C GLN A 60 8.12 -12.98 14.05
N VAL A 61 7.91 -11.87 13.33
CA VAL A 61 7.23 -11.84 12.02
C VAL A 61 8.19 -11.62 10.84
N LYS A 62 9.46 -11.33 11.10
CA LYS A 62 10.46 -11.01 10.06
C LYS A 62 10.59 -12.09 8.99
N HIS A 63 10.38 -13.34 9.32
CA HIS A 63 10.47 -14.47 8.39
C HIS A 63 9.39 -14.47 7.30
N MET A 64 8.28 -13.76 7.51
CA MET A 64 7.22 -13.57 6.53
C MET A 64 7.45 -12.37 5.59
N VAL A 65 8.49 -11.54 5.84
CA VAL A 65 8.72 -10.27 5.16
C VAL A 65 9.85 -10.37 4.15
N ARG A 66 9.58 -10.00 2.90
CA ARG A 66 10.58 -9.69 1.88
C ARG A 66 10.68 -8.17 1.71
N GLU A 67 11.89 -7.66 1.84
CA GLU A 67 12.19 -6.23 1.75
C GLU A 67 12.59 -5.84 0.33
N HIS A 68 12.15 -4.66 -0.09
CA HIS A 68 12.49 -4.03 -1.36
C HIS A 68 12.94 -2.59 -1.06
N VAL A 69 14.26 -2.42 -0.80
CA VAL A 69 14.83 -1.10 -0.50
C VAL A 69 15.20 -0.41 -1.81
N GLY A 70 14.62 0.75 -2.07
CA GLY A 70 14.83 1.54 -3.27
C GLY A 70 13.55 2.06 -3.90
N ASP A 71 13.57 2.36 -5.19
CA ASP A 71 12.39 2.84 -5.91
C ASP A 71 11.29 1.78 -5.93
N ALA A 72 10.16 2.13 -5.32
CA ALA A 72 9.01 1.23 -5.23
C ALA A 72 8.42 0.89 -6.61
N LYS A 73 8.47 1.80 -7.58
CA LYS A 73 7.97 1.54 -8.94
C LYS A 73 8.77 0.45 -9.63
N ALA A 74 10.10 0.53 -9.54
CA ALA A 74 10.99 -0.51 -10.06
C ALA A 74 10.80 -1.85 -9.32
N SER A 75 10.59 -1.78 -8.00
CA SER A 75 10.32 -2.97 -7.19
C SER A 75 9.02 -3.66 -7.57
N VAL A 76 7.94 -2.90 -7.81
CA VAL A 76 6.64 -3.44 -8.25
C VAL A 76 6.74 -4.05 -9.64
N GLU A 77 7.46 -3.41 -10.58
CA GLU A 77 7.68 -3.95 -11.92
C GLU A 77 8.43 -5.29 -11.86
N HIS A 78 9.50 -5.35 -11.08
CA HIS A 78 10.26 -6.60 -10.88
C HIS A 78 9.41 -7.70 -10.21
N MET A 79 8.59 -7.35 -9.22
CA MET A 79 7.66 -8.32 -8.62
C MET A 79 6.62 -8.81 -9.62
N ARG A 80 6.16 -7.96 -10.54
CA ARG A 80 5.23 -8.37 -11.59
C ARG A 80 5.87 -9.34 -12.58
N GLU A 81 7.16 -9.15 -12.90
CA GLU A 81 7.92 -10.10 -13.71
C GLU A 81 8.10 -11.45 -13.00
N GLU A 82 8.31 -11.43 -11.67
CA GLU A 82 8.53 -12.64 -10.87
C GLU A 82 7.24 -13.41 -10.58
N PHE A 83 6.16 -12.71 -10.20
CA PHE A 83 4.92 -13.34 -9.70
C PHE A 83 3.75 -13.28 -10.69
N GLY A 84 3.82 -12.42 -11.69
CA GLY A 84 2.74 -12.19 -12.64
C GLY A 84 1.59 -11.35 -12.11
N ASP A 85 0.48 -11.36 -12.84
CA ASP A 85 -0.77 -10.71 -12.45
C ASP A 85 -1.52 -11.53 -11.39
N ASN A 86 -2.46 -10.89 -10.66
CA ASN A 86 -3.33 -11.52 -9.66
C ASN A 86 -2.58 -12.21 -8.49
N TYR A 87 -1.54 -11.58 -7.99
CA TYR A 87 -0.72 -12.13 -6.90
C TYR A 87 -1.13 -11.62 -5.51
N PHE A 88 -1.40 -10.31 -5.35
CA PHE A 88 -1.69 -9.69 -4.07
C PHE A 88 -3.17 -9.70 -3.69
N ASP A 89 -3.45 -9.90 -2.41
CA ASP A 89 -4.78 -9.78 -1.80
C ASP A 89 -5.02 -8.37 -1.28
N LEU A 90 -3.95 -7.70 -0.78
CA LEU A 90 -4.02 -6.36 -0.22
C LEU A 90 -2.76 -5.56 -0.55
N ALA A 91 -2.96 -4.32 -1.00
CA ALA A 91 -1.91 -3.32 -1.14
C ALA A 91 -2.21 -2.13 -0.23
N PHE A 92 -1.20 -1.66 0.50
CA PHE A 92 -1.26 -0.43 1.30
C PHE A 92 -0.22 0.56 0.78
N VAL A 93 -0.65 1.79 0.48
CA VAL A 93 0.19 2.84 -0.11
C VAL A 93 0.16 4.08 0.77
N ASP A 94 1.30 4.39 1.39
CA ASP A 94 1.55 5.61 2.17
C ASP A 94 2.96 6.14 1.89
N ALA A 95 3.23 6.49 0.64
CA ALA A 95 4.54 6.95 0.17
C ALA A 95 4.47 8.36 -0.45
N ASP A 96 5.30 8.65 -1.46
CA ASP A 96 5.29 9.93 -2.15
C ASP A 96 3.95 10.17 -2.87
N LYS A 97 3.24 11.17 -2.41
CA LYS A 97 1.91 11.55 -2.88
C LYS A 97 1.87 11.84 -4.39
N ARG A 98 2.99 12.29 -4.97
CA ARG A 98 3.10 12.59 -6.41
C ARG A 98 3.03 11.34 -7.30
N ALA A 99 3.28 10.18 -6.73
CA ALA A 99 3.29 8.91 -7.46
C ALA A 99 2.04 8.04 -7.20
N TYR A 100 1.02 8.55 -6.49
CA TYR A 100 -0.15 7.76 -6.11
C TYR A 100 -0.88 7.10 -7.28
N LEU A 101 -1.09 7.85 -8.36
CA LEU A 101 -1.73 7.30 -9.56
C LEU A 101 -0.86 6.23 -10.24
N GLU A 102 0.47 6.45 -10.27
CA GLU A 102 1.40 5.47 -10.84
C GLU A 102 1.43 4.18 -10.02
N TYR A 103 1.52 4.28 -8.67
CA TYR A 103 1.46 3.09 -7.81
C TYR A 103 0.16 2.33 -7.99
N TYR A 104 -0.97 3.05 -8.04
CA TYR A 104 -2.28 2.44 -8.26
C TYR A 104 -2.33 1.67 -9.59
N GLU A 105 -1.89 2.27 -10.70
CA GLU A 105 -1.91 1.65 -12.03
C GLU A 105 -0.96 0.44 -12.12
N GLN A 106 0.21 0.50 -11.46
CA GLN A 106 1.13 -0.63 -11.42
C GLN A 106 0.60 -1.79 -10.55
N LEU A 107 -0.03 -1.47 -9.41
CA LEU A 107 -0.55 -2.48 -8.50
C LEU A 107 -1.81 -3.16 -9.03
N LEU A 108 -2.69 -2.43 -9.70
CA LEU A 108 -4.01 -2.91 -10.09
C LEU A 108 -4.00 -4.25 -10.84
N PRO A 109 -3.14 -4.49 -11.85
CA PRO A 109 -3.08 -5.79 -12.52
C PRO A 109 -2.54 -6.91 -11.62
N MET A 110 -1.71 -6.58 -10.63
CA MET A 110 -1.16 -7.56 -9.69
C MET A 110 -2.14 -7.95 -8.57
N MET A 111 -3.24 -7.23 -8.43
CA MET A 111 -4.26 -7.56 -7.42
C MET A 111 -5.17 -8.68 -7.89
N LYS A 112 -5.46 -9.60 -6.98
CA LYS A 112 -6.49 -10.61 -7.20
C LYS A 112 -7.88 -9.96 -7.32
N LYS A 113 -8.78 -10.60 -8.04
CA LYS A 113 -10.20 -10.21 -8.03
C LYS A 113 -10.73 -10.22 -6.59
N GLY A 114 -11.35 -9.11 -6.18
CA GLY A 114 -11.80 -8.90 -4.80
C GLY A 114 -10.73 -8.36 -3.85
N GLY A 115 -9.46 -8.29 -4.29
CA GLY A 115 -8.36 -7.69 -3.53
C GLY A 115 -8.55 -6.19 -3.32
N LEU A 116 -7.85 -5.64 -2.34
CA LEU A 116 -7.95 -4.24 -1.93
C LEU A 116 -6.66 -3.48 -2.21
N ILE A 117 -6.78 -2.31 -2.83
CA ILE A 117 -5.75 -1.26 -2.81
C ILE A 117 -6.23 -0.18 -1.84
N ILE A 118 -5.45 0.07 -0.80
CA ILE A 118 -5.74 1.05 0.26
C ILE A 118 -4.69 2.15 0.15
N ILE A 119 -5.12 3.40 0.01
CA ILE A 119 -4.24 4.56 -0.15
C ILE A 119 -4.54 5.57 0.93
N ASP A 120 -3.52 5.93 1.71
CA ASP A 120 -3.64 6.83 2.86
C ASP A 120 -3.51 8.31 2.47
N ASN A 121 -3.98 9.20 3.35
CA ASN A 121 -3.92 10.67 3.27
C ASN A 121 -4.55 11.28 2.00
N VAL A 122 -5.64 10.72 1.51
CA VAL A 122 -6.30 11.20 0.28
C VAL A 122 -7.11 12.49 0.49
N LEU A 123 -7.40 12.88 1.72
CA LEU A 123 -8.00 14.18 2.06
C LEU A 123 -6.95 15.28 2.22
N TRP A 124 -5.70 14.93 2.55
CA TRP A 124 -4.54 15.82 2.59
C TRP A 124 -4.84 17.16 3.28
N TYR A 125 -5.34 17.07 4.53
CA TYR A 125 -5.73 18.25 5.33
C TYR A 125 -6.78 19.15 4.64
N GLY A 126 -7.59 18.62 3.74
CA GLY A 126 -8.56 19.40 2.96
C GLY A 126 -7.97 20.25 1.83
N ARG A 127 -6.67 20.13 1.57
CA ARG A 127 -5.97 20.91 0.52
C ARG A 127 -6.50 20.68 -0.89
N PRO A 128 -6.94 19.45 -1.31
CA PRO A 128 -7.44 19.21 -2.66
C PRO A 128 -8.64 20.10 -3.06
N VAL A 129 -9.39 20.63 -2.09
CA VAL A 129 -10.53 21.53 -2.33
C VAL A 129 -10.25 22.98 -1.94
N ASN A 130 -9.04 23.30 -1.47
CA ASN A 130 -8.65 24.64 -1.04
C ASN A 130 -7.86 25.36 -2.14
N PRO A 131 -8.35 26.52 -2.68
CA PRO A 131 -7.68 27.27 -3.74
C PRO A 131 -6.25 27.71 -3.42
N ASP A 132 -5.91 27.90 -2.14
CA ASP A 132 -4.57 28.30 -1.71
C ASP A 132 -3.48 27.28 -2.08
N PHE A 133 -3.86 26.03 -2.34
CA PHE A 133 -2.96 24.92 -2.65
C PHE A 133 -3.01 24.47 -4.12
N GLU A 134 -3.63 25.21 -5.02
CA GLU A 134 -3.74 24.86 -6.45
C GLU A 134 -2.39 24.64 -7.16
N LYS A 135 -1.30 25.20 -6.62
CA LYS A 135 0.06 25.07 -7.17
C LYS A 135 0.93 24.07 -6.43
N ASP A 136 0.43 23.49 -5.33
CA ASP A 136 1.18 22.47 -4.60
C ASP A 136 1.16 21.14 -5.34
N LYS A 137 2.33 20.66 -5.75
CA LYS A 137 2.47 19.46 -6.58
C LYS A 137 1.90 18.18 -5.94
N LYS A 138 2.00 18.06 -4.61
CA LYS A 138 1.44 16.91 -3.90
C LYS A 138 -0.09 16.98 -3.87
N THR A 139 -0.63 18.17 -3.60
CA THR A 139 -2.08 18.42 -3.61
C THR A 139 -2.69 18.16 -4.99
N ILE A 140 -2.03 18.64 -6.06
CA ILE A 140 -2.46 18.37 -7.44
C ILE A 140 -2.52 16.87 -7.71
N ALA A 141 -1.46 16.13 -7.38
CA ALA A 141 -1.39 14.69 -7.63
C ALA A 141 -2.46 13.90 -6.84
N ILE A 142 -2.71 14.28 -5.58
CA ILE A 142 -3.79 13.65 -4.79
C ILE A 142 -5.16 13.96 -5.40
N LYS A 143 -5.38 15.19 -5.84
CA LYS A 143 -6.64 15.58 -6.50
C LYS A 143 -6.85 14.77 -7.78
N GLU A 144 -5.83 14.67 -8.63
CA GLU A 144 -5.85 13.86 -9.85
C GLU A 144 -6.14 12.38 -9.55
N PHE A 145 -5.48 11.81 -8.54
CA PHE A 145 -5.76 10.45 -8.10
C PHE A 145 -7.22 10.28 -7.64
N ASN A 146 -7.72 11.18 -6.80
CA ASN A 146 -9.09 11.11 -6.28
C ASN A 146 -10.15 11.21 -7.41
N GLU A 147 -9.94 12.10 -8.37
CA GLU A 147 -10.81 12.26 -9.54
C GLU A 147 -10.75 11.04 -10.47
N PHE A 148 -9.57 10.46 -10.63
CA PHE A 148 -9.38 9.27 -11.45
C PHE A 148 -10.09 8.06 -10.87
N VAL A 149 -9.82 7.74 -9.59
CA VAL A 149 -10.28 6.48 -8.98
C VAL A 149 -11.80 6.40 -8.81
N VAL A 150 -12.45 7.56 -8.60
CA VAL A 150 -13.93 7.62 -8.50
C VAL A 150 -14.61 7.21 -9.81
N ASN A 151 -13.94 7.41 -10.95
CA ASN A 151 -14.46 7.10 -12.28
C ASN A 151 -13.92 5.78 -12.84
N ASP A 152 -13.06 5.06 -12.09
CA ASP A 152 -12.46 3.82 -12.57
C ASP A 152 -13.42 2.64 -12.43
N SER A 153 -13.89 2.11 -13.57
CA SER A 153 -14.80 0.96 -13.61
C SER A 153 -14.16 -0.36 -13.18
N ARG A 154 -12.83 -0.43 -13.09
CA ARG A 154 -12.09 -1.66 -12.71
C ARG A 154 -12.20 -1.96 -11.21
N VAL A 155 -12.60 -0.96 -10.41
CA VAL A 155 -12.73 -1.09 -8.97
C VAL A 155 -14.09 -0.64 -8.45
N SER A 156 -14.42 -1.06 -7.23
CA SER A 156 -15.45 -0.43 -6.41
C SER A 156 -14.75 0.43 -5.39
N HIS A 157 -14.94 1.74 -5.45
CA HIS A 157 -14.24 2.72 -4.63
C HIS A 157 -15.09 3.18 -3.44
N SER A 158 -14.43 3.38 -2.30
CA SER A 158 -14.99 4.02 -1.11
C SER A 158 -13.94 4.92 -0.46
N LEU A 159 -14.32 6.15 -0.12
CA LEU A 159 -13.50 7.05 0.68
C LEU A 159 -14.00 6.99 2.13
N VAL A 160 -13.09 6.70 3.06
CA VAL A 160 -13.36 6.63 4.50
C VAL A 160 -12.65 7.79 5.20
N PRO A 161 -13.36 8.72 5.85
CA PRO A 161 -12.76 9.91 6.48
C PRO A 161 -12.20 9.59 7.86
N ILE A 162 -11.27 8.63 7.94
CA ILE A 162 -10.51 8.31 9.14
C ILE A 162 -9.12 8.94 8.98
N GLY A 163 -8.62 9.61 10.03
CA GLY A 163 -7.36 10.33 9.96
C GLY A 163 -7.36 11.40 8.87
N ASP A 164 -6.43 11.33 7.93
CA ASP A 164 -6.35 12.23 6.77
C ASP A 164 -6.99 11.65 5.50
N GLY A 165 -7.95 10.74 5.69
CA GLY A 165 -8.73 10.08 4.64
C GLY A 165 -8.05 8.87 4.03
N ILE A 166 -8.82 7.80 3.90
CA ILE A 166 -8.38 6.53 3.31
C ILE A 166 -9.23 6.23 2.08
N SER A 167 -8.59 6.03 0.93
CA SER A 167 -9.22 5.51 -0.27
C SER A 167 -9.13 3.98 -0.27
N ILE A 168 -10.25 3.29 -0.41
CA ILE A 168 -10.34 1.83 -0.50
C ILE A 168 -10.87 1.46 -1.88
N CYS A 169 -10.04 0.80 -2.68
CA CYS A 169 -10.36 0.36 -4.02
C CYS A 169 -10.41 -1.17 -4.04
N ARG A 170 -11.61 -1.74 -4.22
CA ARG A 170 -11.79 -3.19 -4.34
C ARG A 170 -11.82 -3.58 -5.81
N VAL A 171 -10.93 -4.46 -6.24
CA VAL A 171 -10.83 -4.96 -7.62
C VAL A 171 -12.05 -5.82 -7.97
N ARG A 172 -12.64 -5.58 -9.16
CA ARG A 172 -13.87 -6.26 -9.64
C ARG A 172 -13.61 -7.58 -10.32
#